data_81b4aee79ca493f39e1af83b2b8eef75
#
_entry.id   81b4aee79ca493f39e1af83b2b8eef75
#
_cell.length_a   1.000
_cell.length_b   1.000
_cell.length_c   1.000
_cell.angle_alpha   90.00
_cell.angle_beta   90.00
_cell.angle_gamma   90.00
#
_symmetry.space_group_name_H-M   'P 1'
#
loop_
_entity.id
_entity.type
_entity.pdbx_description
1 polymer ?
#
loop_
_entity_poly.entity_id
_entity_poly.type
_entity_poly.pdbx_seq_one_letter_code
_entity_poly.pdbx_strand_id
1 'polypeptide(L)'
;MDGGVPGRGDRRADPRAEPVRRRPARRLRPAGEPTVTLLRVDELTVRFRTEDGPVLAVDAASFDVAAEEVLALVGESGCGKSVTALALTRLLPRNATVAGTVTFDGTTLSALPESALREVRGRDVAYVFQEPMTSLNPVLTVGRQIGEVLRQHQKLHGAAARRRAIELLDLVGIPLPARRIGEYPHQLSGGMRQRVMIAMAVACRPRLLVADEPTTALDVTIQAGILDVLRDLRTEIGMAVLLITHDLGVVADIADRVVVMYAGRTIETAGAPALFARPSHPYTRGLLDAVPNPARHADGGLREIPGRVPVLADSPDACTFADRCGRADETCRRHRPDLSPGPAGHPVRCWHPLPVPEPAVPA
;
A
#
# COMPACT_ATOMS: atom_id res chain seq x y z
N MET A 1 -28.55 -53.59 -44.17
CA MET A 1 -27.65 -54.07 -43.12
C MET A 1 -26.27 -53.54 -43.43
N ASP A 2 -25.85 -52.55 -42.75
CA ASP A 2 -24.45 -52.32 -42.38
C ASP A 2 -24.35 -51.00 -41.64
N GLY A 3 -24.11 -51.11 -40.37
CA GLY A 3 -23.99 -49.98 -39.44
C GLY A 3 -22.56 -49.45 -39.44
N GLY A 4 -22.34 -48.26 -40.00
CA GLY A 4 -21.09 -47.53 -39.91
C GLY A 4 -21.02 -46.68 -38.61
N VAL A 5 -20.06 -47.02 -37.74
CA VAL A 5 -19.69 -46.25 -36.54
C VAL A 5 -18.96 -44.99 -36.96
N PRO A 6 -19.32 -43.77 -36.49
CA PRO A 6 -18.55 -42.57 -36.78
C PRO A 6 -17.27 -42.51 -35.92
N GLY A 7 -16.16 -42.23 -36.59
CA GLY A 7 -14.81 -42.14 -36.05
C GLY A 7 -14.62 -41.07 -34.98
N ARG A 8 -13.75 -41.38 -34.02
CA ARG A 8 -13.23 -40.52 -32.98
C ARG A 8 -12.49 -39.34 -33.63
N GLY A 9 -13.01 -38.13 -33.46
CA GLY A 9 -12.33 -36.90 -33.83
C GLY A 9 -11.10 -36.67 -32.95
N ASP A 10 -9.97 -36.67 -33.61
CA ASP A 10 -8.64 -36.37 -33.09
C ASP A 10 -8.61 -34.87 -32.67
N ARG A 11 -8.68 -34.60 -31.37
CA ARG A 11 -8.52 -33.23 -30.83
C ARG A 11 -7.02 -32.87 -30.89
N ARG A 12 -6.60 -32.30 -31.98
CA ARG A 12 -5.27 -31.67 -32.08
C ARG A 12 -5.22 -30.53 -31.07
N ALA A 13 -4.25 -30.58 -30.15
CA ALA A 13 -3.96 -29.53 -29.20
C ALA A 13 -3.63 -28.21 -29.95
N ASP A 14 -4.22 -27.10 -29.54
CA ASP A 14 -3.94 -25.75 -30.05
C ASP A 14 -2.49 -25.38 -29.65
N PRO A 15 -1.56 -25.12 -30.60
CA PRO A 15 -0.19 -24.75 -30.28
C PRO A 15 -0.02 -23.34 -29.70
N ARG A 16 -1.09 -22.61 -29.43
CA ARG A 16 -1.10 -21.25 -28.87
C ARG A 16 -1.48 -21.19 -27.39
N ALA A 17 -1.66 -22.34 -26.71
CA ALA A 17 -1.84 -22.33 -25.28
C ALA A 17 -0.52 -21.96 -24.60
N GLU A 18 -0.38 -20.70 -24.21
CA GLU A 18 0.73 -20.24 -23.35
C GLU A 18 0.72 -21.08 -22.05
N PRO A 19 1.90 -21.55 -21.59
CA PRO A 19 1.99 -22.29 -20.35
C PRO A 19 1.54 -21.39 -19.20
N VAL A 20 0.50 -21.78 -18.47
CA VAL A 20 0.09 -21.17 -17.22
C VAL A 20 1.32 -21.14 -16.31
N ARG A 21 1.94 -19.97 -16.14
CA ARG A 21 3.06 -19.77 -15.21
C ARG A 21 2.57 -20.19 -13.83
N ARG A 22 3.07 -21.30 -13.30
CA ARG A 22 2.80 -21.72 -11.93
C ARG A 22 3.25 -20.60 -11.00
N ARG A 23 2.30 -20.06 -10.20
CA ARG A 23 2.58 -19.09 -9.15
C ARG A 23 3.70 -19.64 -8.27
N PRO A 24 4.81 -18.91 -8.04
CA PRO A 24 5.79 -19.30 -7.04
C PRO A 24 5.10 -19.33 -5.68
N ALA A 25 5.30 -20.41 -4.93
CA ALA A 25 4.77 -20.55 -3.59
C ALA A 25 5.29 -19.36 -2.74
N ARG A 26 4.38 -18.66 -2.04
CA ARG A 26 4.70 -17.57 -1.09
C ARG A 26 5.73 -18.14 -0.09
N ARG A 27 6.98 -17.70 -0.19
CA ARG A 27 7.99 -17.96 0.84
C ARG A 27 7.62 -17.11 2.04
N LEU A 28 6.88 -17.69 2.98
CA LEU A 28 6.74 -17.11 4.32
C LEU A 28 8.14 -17.08 4.93
N ARG A 29 8.64 -15.90 5.26
CA ARG A 29 9.88 -15.77 6.04
C ARG A 29 9.67 -16.48 7.38
N PRO A 30 10.61 -17.33 7.83
CA PRO A 30 10.55 -17.92 9.16
C PRO A 30 10.56 -16.80 10.21
N ALA A 31 9.69 -16.93 11.22
CA ALA A 31 9.68 -16.05 12.37
C ALA A 31 11.02 -16.26 13.14
N GLY A 32 11.88 -15.23 13.19
CA GLY A 32 13.11 -15.27 13.97
C GLY A 32 14.39 -14.76 13.31
N GLU A 33 14.43 -14.50 12.02
CA GLU A 33 15.59 -13.81 11.43
C GLU A 33 15.58 -12.32 11.77
N PRO A 34 16.73 -11.73 12.20
CA PRO A 34 16.82 -10.30 12.45
C PRO A 34 16.55 -9.55 11.13
N THR A 35 15.39 -8.93 11.03
CA THR A 35 15.03 -8.11 9.88
C THR A 35 15.74 -6.77 9.98
N VAL A 36 16.53 -6.42 8.95
CA VAL A 36 17.16 -5.10 8.87
C VAL A 36 16.04 -4.08 8.62
N THR A 37 15.83 -3.18 9.56
CA THR A 37 14.86 -2.07 9.39
C THR A 37 15.38 -1.12 8.31
N LEU A 38 14.61 -0.97 7.25
CA LEU A 38 14.91 -0.07 6.14
C LEU A 38 14.35 1.34 6.39
N LEU A 39 13.09 1.43 6.83
CA LEU A 39 12.43 2.68 7.18
C LEU A 39 11.95 2.59 8.63
N ARG A 40 12.18 3.64 9.41
CA ARG A 40 11.65 3.80 10.75
C ARG A 40 10.98 5.16 10.88
N VAL A 41 9.77 5.16 11.39
CA VAL A 41 8.96 6.35 11.65
C VAL A 41 8.65 6.36 13.14
N ASP A 42 9.09 7.40 13.83
CA ASP A 42 8.91 7.56 15.27
C ASP A 42 8.12 8.85 15.53
N GLU A 43 6.96 8.72 16.17
CA GLU A 43 6.07 9.77 16.65
C GLU A 43 5.74 10.84 15.59
N LEU A 44 5.56 10.42 14.33
CA LEU A 44 5.25 11.31 13.23
C LEU A 44 3.94 12.04 13.50
N THR A 45 4.02 13.37 13.53
CA THR A 45 2.87 14.25 13.71
C THR A 45 2.79 15.24 12.57
N VAL A 46 1.61 15.37 11.95
CA VAL A 46 1.38 16.30 10.84
C VAL A 46 0.16 17.17 11.16
N ARG A 47 0.36 18.49 11.13
CA ARG A 47 -0.69 19.50 11.31
C ARG A 47 -0.76 20.38 10.08
N PHE A 48 -1.97 20.66 9.61
CA PHE A 48 -2.23 21.64 8.56
C PHE A 48 -2.81 22.91 9.17
N ARG A 49 -2.39 24.07 8.63
CA ARG A 49 -3.07 25.35 8.84
C ARG A 49 -4.08 25.53 7.72
N THR A 50 -5.36 25.57 8.07
CA THR A 50 -6.46 25.82 7.13
C THR A 50 -7.20 27.09 7.52
N GLU A 51 -8.06 27.61 6.64
CA GLU A 51 -8.89 28.79 6.90
C GLU A 51 -9.86 28.54 8.06
N ASP A 52 -10.34 27.29 8.22
CA ASP A 52 -11.27 26.89 9.29
C ASP A 52 -10.54 26.53 10.60
N GLY A 53 -9.23 26.71 10.68
CA GLY A 53 -8.42 26.40 11.85
C GLY A 53 -7.41 25.27 11.63
N PRO A 54 -6.68 24.84 12.68
CA PRO A 54 -5.69 23.79 12.57
C PRO A 54 -6.36 22.41 12.41
N VAL A 55 -5.78 21.56 11.56
CA VAL A 55 -6.19 20.15 11.39
C VAL A 55 -5.01 19.25 11.72
N LEU A 56 -5.19 18.36 12.68
CA LEU A 56 -4.24 17.31 13.05
C LEU A 56 -4.53 16.06 12.19
N ALA A 57 -3.73 15.89 11.14
CA ALA A 57 -3.95 14.79 10.19
C ALA A 57 -3.21 13.50 10.57
N VAL A 58 -2.07 13.62 11.26
CA VAL A 58 -1.30 12.49 11.82
C VAL A 58 -0.90 12.84 13.24
N ASP A 59 -1.08 11.92 14.17
CA ASP A 59 -0.91 12.12 15.60
C ASP A 59 -0.02 11.03 16.21
N ALA A 60 1.27 11.34 16.34
CA ALA A 60 2.29 10.46 16.91
C ALA A 60 2.29 9.04 16.31
N ALA A 61 2.16 8.94 14.99
CA ALA A 61 2.19 7.66 14.30
C ALA A 61 3.61 7.09 14.31
N SER A 62 3.74 5.81 14.71
CA SER A 62 5.01 5.11 14.74
C SER A 62 4.86 3.74 14.09
N PHE A 63 5.80 3.40 13.19
CA PHE A 63 5.90 2.10 12.53
C PHE A 63 7.29 1.96 11.87
N ASP A 64 7.60 0.75 11.45
CA ASP A 64 8.82 0.45 10.69
C ASP A 64 8.50 -0.40 9.46
N VAL A 65 9.40 -0.37 8.48
CA VAL A 65 9.38 -1.22 7.28
C VAL A 65 10.73 -1.93 7.21
N ALA A 66 10.70 -3.25 7.13
CA ALA A 66 11.92 -4.02 6.93
C ALA A 66 12.34 -4.04 5.45
N ALA A 67 13.60 -4.39 5.19
CA ALA A 67 14.05 -4.61 3.81
C ALA A 67 13.23 -5.72 3.14
N GLU A 68 12.88 -5.50 1.89
CA GLU A 68 12.07 -6.42 1.07
C GLU A 68 10.68 -6.78 1.64
N GLU A 69 10.20 -6.06 2.64
CA GLU A 69 8.87 -6.25 3.22
C GLU A 69 7.79 -5.53 2.41
N VAL A 70 6.60 -6.10 2.35
CA VAL A 70 5.37 -5.37 2.00
C VAL A 70 4.63 -5.04 3.29
N LEU A 71 4.75 -3.80 3.74
CA LEU A 71 3.95 -3.26 4.84
C LEU A 71 2.71 -2.59 4.28
N ALA A 72 1.52 -3.05 4.68
CA ALA A 72 0.28 -2.36 4.35
C ALA A 72 -0.12 -1.36 5.44
N LEU A 73 -0.44 -0.13 5.04
CA LEU A 73 -1.03 0.91 5.89
C LEU A 73 -2.50 1.04 5.54
N VAL A 74 -3.39 0.63 6.45
CA VAL A 74 -4.83 0.51 6.19
C VAL A 74 -5.68 1.35 7.12
N GLY A 75 -6.91 1.67 6.69
CA GLY A 75 -7.90 2.43 7.45
C GLY A 75 -8.88 3.14 6.53
N GLU A 76 -9.93 3.74 7.08
CA GLU A 76 -10.93 4.50 6.32
C GLU A 76 -10.31 5.73 5.63
N SER A 77 -11.03 6.27 4.62
CA SER A 77 -10.66 7.54 4.00
C SER A 77 -10.58 8.66 5.05
N GLY A 78 -9.59 9.54 4.92
CA GLY A 78 -9.36 10.65 5.85
C GLY A 78 -8.64 10.28 7.16
N CYS A 79 -8.24 9.02 7.39
CA CYS A 79 -7.52 8.64 8.62
C CYS A 79 -6.02 9.00 8.64
N GLY A 80 -5.48 9.68 7.61
CA GLY A 80 -4.11 10.19 7.60
C GLY A 80 -3.07 9.36 6.81
N LYS A 81 -3.43 8.27 6.13
CA LYS A 81 -2.50 7.37 5.42
C LYS A 81 -1.64 8.07 4.36
N SER A 82 -2.28 8.73 3.39
CA SER A 82 -1.56 9.43 2.31
C SER A 82 -0.72 10.59 2.84
N VAL A 83 -1.23 11.29 3.88
CA VAL A 83 -0.46 12.34 4.57
C VAL A 83 0.79 11.77 5.23
N THR A 84 0.67 10.63 5.90
CA THR A 84 1.81 9.89 6.48
C THR A 84 2.84 9.55 5.41
N ALA A 85 2.40 9.00 4.27
CA ALA A 85 3.29 8.67 3.16
C ALA A 85 4.05 9.88 2.61
N LEU A 86 3.35 10.99 2.35
CA LEU A 86 3.96 12.22 1.82
C LEU A 86 4.93 12.87 2.84
N ALA A 87 4.67 12.70 4.14
CA ALA A 87 5.52 13.23 5.20
C ALA A 87 6.90 12.55 5.24
N LEU A 88 7.02 11.27 4.85
CA LEU A 88 8.26 10.49 4.90
C LEU A 88 9.43 11.21 4.20
N THR A 89 9.16 11.87 3.08
CA THR A 89 10.15 12.60 2.30
C THR A 89 9.80 14.08 2.13
N ARG A 90 8.98 14.64 3.04
CA ARG A 90 8.56 16.06 3.06
C ARG A 90 7.95 16.54 1.73
N LEU A 91 7.04 15.74 1.16
CA LEU A 91 6.26 16.10 -0.05
C LEU A 91 4.96 16.85 0.28
N LEU A 92 4.75 17.18 1.54
CA LEU A 92 3.57 17.93 1.99
C LEU A 92 3.63 19.40 1.56
N PRO A 93 2.47 20.06 1.38
CA PRO A 93 2.41 21.47 1.04
C PRO A 93 2.92 22.37 2.19
N ARG A 94 3.22 23.63 1.88
CA ARG A 94 3.86 24.57 2.81
C ARG A 94 3.03 24.93 4.07
N ASN A 95 1.73 24.73 4.02
CA ASN A 95 0.84 24.94 5.18
C ASN A 95 0.86 23.77 6.17
N ALA A 96 1.61 22.68 5.86
CA ALA A 96 1.82 21.57 6.78
C ALA A 96 3.02 21.81 7.70
N THR A 97 2.87 21.44 8.96
CA THR A 97 3.95 21.34 9.95
C THR A 97 4.15 19.89 10.30
N VAL A 98 5.39 19.41 10.25
CA VAL A 98 5.75 18.01 10.52
C VAL A 98 6.67 17.95 11.71
N ALA A 99 6.38 17.06 12.67
CA ALA A 99 7.23 16.72 13.82
C ALA A 99 7.43 15.20 13.88
N GLY A 100 8.35 14.74 14.72
CA GLY A 100 8.76 13.33 14.78
C GLY A 100 9.98 13.04 13.90
N THR A 101 10.39 11.78 13.89
CA THR A 101 11.62 11.36 13.20
C THR A 101 11.31 10.31 12.13
N VAL A 102 11.88 10.52 10.95
CA VAL A 102 11.88 9.54 9.86
C VAL A 102 13.31 9.17 9.54
N THR A 103 13.65 7.90 9.74
CA THR A 103 14.97 7.35 9.46
C THR A 103 14.86 6.32 8.33
N PHE A 104 15.66 6.47 7.29
CA PHE A 104 15.74 5.56 6.16
C PHE A 104 17.18 5.07 6.01
N ASP A 105 17.39 3.77 6.07
CA ASP A 105 18.71 3.14 5.96
C ASP A 105 19.76 3.79 6.89
N GLY A 106 19.39 4.02 8.14
CA GLY A 106 20.24 4.68 9.14
C GLY A 106 20.37 6.20 9.00
N THR A 107 19.84 6.81 7.92
CA THR A 107 19.89 8.26 7.69
C THR A 107 18.58 8.93 8.13
N THR A 108 18.65 9.95 8.98
CA THR A 108 17.48 10.71 9.43
C THR A 108 17.01 11.68 8.35
N LEU A 109 16.01 11.29 7.57
CA LEU A 109 15.45 12.08 6.46
C LEU A 109 14.82 13.41 6.93
N SER A 110 14.19 13.40 8.10
CA SER A 110 13.56 14.60 8.68
C SER A 110 14.56 15.71 8.99
N ALA A 111 15.84 15.38 9.17
CA ALA A 111 16.93 16.36 9.44
C ALA A 111 17.72 16.79 8.20
N LEU A 112 17.51 16.11 7.04
CA LEU A 112 18.29 16.43 5.83
C LEU A 112 17.95 17.80 5.26
N PRO A 113 18.96 18.53 4.71
CA PRO A 113 18.70 19.70 3.87
C PRO A 113 17.96 19.28 2.58
N GLU A 114 17.19 20.20 2.00
CA GLU A 114 16.34 19.91 0.83
C GLU A 114 17.13 19.38 -0.38
N SER A 115 18.37 19.86 -0.56
CA SER A 115 19.26 19.37 -1.63
C SER A 115 19.56 17.88 -1.50
N ALA A 116 19.89 17.40 -0.29
CA ALA A 116 20.16 16.00 -0.02
C ALA A 116 18.88 15.15 -0.10
N LEU A 117 17.74 15.68 0.35
CA LEU A 117 16.46 14.97 0.28
C LEU A 117 15.98 14.77 -1.17
N ARG A 118 16.30 15.70 -2.09
CA ARG A 118 16.04 15.54 -3.53
C ARG A 118 16.78 14.35 -4.14
N GLU A 119 17.99 14.04 -3.65
CA GLU A 119 18.74 12.88 -4.12
C GLU A 119 18.10 11.55 -3.67
N VAL A 120 17.44 11.54 -2.51
CA VAL A 120 16.71 10.36 -1.98
C VAL A 120 15.41 10.14 -2.75
N ARG A 121 14.67 11.23 -3.05
CA ARG A 121 13.38 11.16 -3.76
C ARG A 121 13.59 10.64 -5.18
N GLY A 122 12.87 9.59 -5.54
CA GLY A 122 12.90 8.95 -6.87
C GLY A 122 14.09 8.02 -7.10
N ARG A 123 15.19 8.14 -6.33
CA ARG A 123 16.34 7.23 -6.40
C ARG A 123 16.22 6.10 -5.37
N ASP A 124 16.07 6.44 -4.10
CA ASP A 124 16.06 5.47 -3.01
C ASP A 124 14.64 5.23 -2.47
N VAL A 125 13.83 6.27 -2.40
CA VAL A 125 12.40 6.24 -2.05
C VAL A 125 11.59 6.77 -3.23
N ALA A 126 10.79 5.90 -3.85
CA ALA A 126 9.96 6.25 -5.00
C ALA A 126 8.47 6.17 -4.63
N TYR A 127 7.63 6.87 -5.39
CA TYR A 127 6.20 6.99 -5.17
C TYR A 127 5.39 6.57 -6.39
N VAL A 128 4.31 5.84 -6.14
CA VAL A 128 3.18 5.66 -7.06
C VAL A 128 1.97 6.32 -6.39
N PHE A 129 1.50 7.41 -6.97
CA PHE A 129 0.39 8.21 -6.43
C PHE A 129 -0.97 7.64 -6.85
N GLN A 130 -2.01 8.00 -6.12
CA GLN A 130 -3.37 7.47 -6.24
C GLN A 130 -3.99 7.67 -7.64
N GLU A 131 -3.76 8.84 -8.28
CA GLU A 131 -4.41 9.19 -9.53
C GLU A 131 -3.43 9.22 -10.73
N PRO A 132 -3.50 8.25 -11.66
CA PRO A 132 -2.66 8.26 -12.86
C PRO A 132 -2.94 9.43 -13.79
N MET A 133 -4.15 9.97 -13.77
CA MET A 133 -4.57 11.06 -14.66
C MET A 133 -3.90 12.39 -14.31
N THR A 134 -3.65 12.63 -13.03
CA THR A 134 -3.01 13.85 -12.54
C THR A 134 -1.49 13.71 -12.41
N SER A 135 -1.00 12.48 -12.29
CA SER A 135 0.43 12.18 -12.08
C SER A 135 1.23 12.16 -13.39
N LEU A 136 0.60 11.81 -14.51
CA LEU A 136 1.24 11.86 -15.83
C LEU A 136 0.93 13.19 -16.53
N ASN A 137 1.97 13.85 -17.05
CA ASN A 137 1.81 15.08 -17.81
C ASN A 137 1.14 14.76 -19.18
N PRO A 138 -0.10 15.25 -19.46
CA PRO A 138 -0.85 14.88 -20.66
C PRO A 138 -0.23 15.38 -21.97
N VAL A 139 0.62 16.41 -21.92
CA VAL A 139 1.26 17.01 -23.11
C VAL A 139 2.65 16.46 -23.40
N LEU A 140 3.13 15.50 -22.61
CA LEU A 140 4.39 14.81 -22.81
C LEU A 140 4.17 13.34 -23.16
N THR A 141 4.97 12.80 -24.08
CA THR A 141 4.93 11.37 -24.38
C THR A 141 5.45 10.54 -23.18
N VAL A 142 5.01 9.28 -23.11
CA VAL A 142 5.48 8.32 -22.10
C VAL A 142 7.01 8.25 -22.05
N GLY A 143 7.65 8.12 -23.20
CA GLY A 143 9.10 8.03 -23.28
C GLY A 143 9.83 9.29 -22.81
N ARG A 144 9.23 10.47 -23.00
CA ARG A 144 9.81 11.73 -22.50
C ARG A 144 9.75 11.78 -20.98
N GLN A 145 8.65 11.36 -20.37
CA GLN A 145 8.48 11.37 -18.92
C GLN A 145 9.41 10.35 -18.22
N ILE A 146 9.48 9.11 -18.72
CA ILE A 146 10.44 8.12 -18.22
C ILE A 146 11.88 8.61 -18.44
N GLY A 147 12.18 9.17 -19.63
CA GLY A 147 13.49 9.69 -19.99
C GLY A 147 13.93 10.85 -19.10
N GLU A 148 12.99 11.64 -18.55
CA GLU A 148 13.29 12.71 -17.61
C GLU A 148 13.80 12.16 -16.28
N VAL A 149 13.17 11.13 -15.73
CA VAL A 149 13.61 10.41 -14.53
C VAL A 149 15.00 9.81 -14.74
N LEU A 150 15.22 9.12 -15.86
CA LEU A 150 16.51 8.50 -16.20
C LEU A 150 17.63 9.55 -16.35
N ARG A 151 17.33 10.69 -16.96
CA ARG A 151 18.28 11.80 -17.11
C ARG A 151 18.64 12.42 -15.77
N GLN A 152 17.63 12.66 -14.93
CA GLN A 152 17.81 13.28 -13.61
C GLN A 152 18.70 12.43 -12.71
N HIS A 153 18.38 11.15 -12.55
CA HIS A 153 18.97 10.28 -11.55
C HIS A 153 20.07 9.36 -12.07
N GLN A 154 19.98 8.91 -13.34
CA GLN A 154 20.95 7.97 -13.92
C GLN A 154 21.87 8.62 -14.95
N LYS A 155 21.69 9.91 -15.24
CA LYS A 155 22.47 10.67 -16.23
C LYS A 155 22.41 10.04 -17.64
N LEU A 156 21.36 9.27 -17.95
CA LEU A 156 21.16 8.67 -19.27
C LEU A 156 20.51 9.69 -20.22
N HIS A 157 21.01 9.72 -21.47
CA HIS A 157 20.54 10.64 -22.51
C HIS A 157 20.32 9.92 -23.85
N GLY A 158 19.55 10.54 -24.74
CA GLY A 158 19.38 10.12 -26.13
C GLY A 158 18.95 8.66 -26.31
N ALA A 159 19.69 7.92 -27.14
CA ALA A 159 19.38 6.54 -27.48
C ALA A 159 19.48 5.59 -26.26
N ALA A 160 20.38 5.85 -25.31
CA ALA A 160 20.53 5.04 -24.11
C ALA A 160 19.31 5.18 -23.19
N ALA A 161 18.85 6.41 -22.95
CA ALA A 161 17.63 6.65 -22.18
C ALA A 161 16.40 6.02 -22.85
N ARG A 162 16.30 6.12 -24.19
CA ARG A 162 15.20 5.50 -24.95
C ARG A 162 15.20 3.98 -24.82
N ARG A 163 16.34 3.30 -24.96
CA ARG A 163 16.44 1.84 -24.77
C ARG A 163 16.01 1.45 -23.36
N ARG A 164 16.55 2.14 -22.35
CA ARG A 164 16.19 1.87 -20.94
C ARG A 164 14.71 2.10 -20.65
N ALA A 165 14.09 3.12 -21.23
CA ALA A 165 12.66 3.37 -21.10
C ALA A 165 11.81 2.25 -21.74
N ILE A 166 12.22 1.69 -22.88
CA ILE A 166 11.55 0.54 -23.50
C ILE A 166 11.65 -0.70 -22.61
N GLU A 167 12.84 -0.97 -22.05
CA GLU A 167 13.04 -2.08 -21.09
C GLU A 167 12.14 -1.94 -19.85
N LEU A 168 12.00 -0.72 -19.31
CA LEU A 168 11.13 -0.44 -18.16
C LEU A 168 9.65 -0.65 -18.49
N LEU A 169 9.21 -0.27 -19.67
CA LEU A 169 7.85 -0.52 -20.14
C LEU A 169 7.57 -2.02 -20.32
N ASP A 170 8.55 -2.77 -20.83
CA ASP A 170 8.47 -4.22 -20.96
C ASP A 170 8.41 -4.90 -19.59
N LEU A 171 9.26 -4.47 -18.66
CA LEU A 171 9.33 -4.95 -17.27
C LEU A 171 7.98 -4.86 -16.54
N VAL A 172 7.22 -3.78 -16.78
CA VAL A 172 5.87 -3.61 -16.18
C VAL A 172 4.76 -4.22 -17.04
N GLY A 173 5.10 -4.96 -18.11
CA GLY A 173 4.17 -5.67 -18.96
C GLY A 173 3.32 -4.77 -19.87
N ILE A 174 3.87 -3.66 -20.37
CA ILE A 174 3.25 -2.85 -21.43
C ILE A 174 3.42 -3.56 -22.78
N PRO A 175 2.35 -3.89 -23.50
CA PRO A 175 2.46 -4.54 -24.81
C PRO A 175 3.03 -3.59 -25.87
N LEU A 176 3.91 -4.07 -26.75
CA LEU A 176 4.57 -3.31 -27.81
C LEU A 176 5.30 -2.05 -27.30
N PRO A 177 6.20 -2.16 -26.31
CA PRO A 177 6.78 -1.01 -25.60
C PRO A 177 7.53 -0.04 -26.53
N ALA A 178 8.17 -0.54 -27.61
CA ALA A 178 8.84 0.27 -28.60
C ALA A 178 7.90 1.21 -29.40
N ARG A 179 6.62 0.86 -29.52
CA ARG A 179 5.57 1.71 -30.09
C ARG A 179 5.00 2.64 -29.04
N ARG A 180 4.61 2.09 -27.87
CA ARG A 180 3.92 2.82 -26.80
C ARG A 180 4.74 3.95 -26.18
N ILE A 181 6.07 3.85 -26.25
CA ILE A 181 6.97 4.91 -25.76
C ILE A 181 6.73 6.28 -26.43
N GLY A 182 6.22 6.29 -27.67
CA GLY A 182 5.87 7.51 -28.41
C GLY A 182 4.47 8.05 -28.15
N GLU A 183 3.64 7.31 -27.42
CA GLU A 183 2.25 7.69 -27.17
C GLU A 183 2.13 8.65 -25.98
N TYR A 184 1.02 9.39 -25.94
CA TYR A 184 0.65 10.28 -24.85
C TYR A 184 -0.24 9.55 -23.84
N PRO A 185 -0.31 10.00 -22.57
CA PRO A 185 -1.13 9.35 -21.53
C PRO A 185 -2.59 9.12 -21.94
N HIS A 186 -3.22 10.07 -22.65
CA HIS A 186 -4.61 9.96 -23.08
C HIS A 186 -4.86 8.85 -24.11
N GLN A 187 -3.82 8.36 -24.78
CA GLN A 187 -3.88 7.25 -25.75
C GLN A 187 -3.77 5.86 -25.09
N LEU A 188 -3.55 5.82 -23.77
CA LEU A 188 -3.39 4.60 -22.97
C LEU A 188 -4.64 4.32 -22.16
N SER A 189 -4.93 3.04 -21.89
CA SER A 189 -5.94 2.63 -20.92
C SER A 189 -5.52 2.99 -19.48
N GLY A 190 -6.46 3.00 -18.53
CA GLY A 190 -6.19 3.27 -17.11
C GLY A 190 -5.09 2.37 -16.53
N GLY A 191 -5.20 1.06 -16.75
CA GLY A 191 -4.19 0.10 -16.29
C GLY A 191 -2.82 0.28 -16.97
N MET A 192 -2.78 0.71 -18.24
CA MET A 192 -1.51 1.03 -18.90
C MET A 192 -0.87 2.28 -18.33
N ARG A 193 -1.65 3.32 -18.02
CA ARG A 193 -1.14 4.53 -17.34
C ARG A 193 -0.57 4.20 -15.97
N GLN A 194 -1.25 3.34 -15.22
CA GLN A 194 -0.76 2.86 -13.92
C GLN A 194 0.58 2.13 -14.06
N ARG A 195 0.70 1.24 -15.04
CA ARG A 195 1.97 0.54 -15.35
C ARG A 195 3.08 1.51 -15.75
N VAL A 196 2.78 2.57 -16.50
CA VAL A 196 3.75 3.62 -16.85
C VAL A 196 4.23 4.35 -15.58
N MET A 197 3.33 4.70 -14.66
CA MET A 197 3.73 5.31 -13.39
C MET A 197 4.63 4.39 -12.56
N ILE A 198 4.29 3.10 -12.49
CA ILE A 198 5.14 2.11 -11.82
C ILE A 198 6.51 2.03 -12.52
N ALA A 199 6.56 2.00 -13.87
CA ALA A 199 7.83 2.01 -14.62
C ALA A 199 8.69 3.23 -14.30
N MET A 200 8.09 4.41 -14.17
CA MET A 200 8.77 5.64 -13.75
C MET A 200 9.30 5.53 -12.32
N ALA A 201 8.48 5.04 -11.39
CA ALA A 201 8.85 4.89 -9.99
C ALA A 201 10.02 3.91 -9.79
N VAL A 202 10.03 2.78 -10.53
CA VAL A 202 11.09 1.76 -10.40
C VAL A 202 12.29 1.99 -11.31
N ALA A 203 12.31 3.07 -12.11
CA ALA A 203 13.35 3.36 -13.08
C ALA A 203 14.76 3.37 -12.46
N CYS A 204 14.88 3.84 -11.23
CA CYS A 204 16.13 3.93 -10.47
C CYS A 204 16.38 2.72 -9.57
N ARG A 205 15.57 1.67 -9.62
CA ARG A 205 15.63 0.50 -8.72
C ARG A 205 15.60 0.93 -7.24
N PRO A 206 14.54 1.61 -6.79
CA PRO A 206 14.47 2.14 -5.44
C PRO A 206 14.52 1.02 -4.40
N ARG A 207 14.97 1.35 -3.20
CA ARG A 207 14.95 0.43 -2.05
C ARG A 207 13.59 0.41 -1.37
N LEU A 208 12.82 1.50 -1.46
CA LEU A 208 11.44 1.60 -0.95
C LEU A 208 10.52 2.19 -2.02
N LEU A 209 9.45 1.47 -2.32
CA LEU A 209 8.33 1.96 -3.10
C LEU A 209 7.16 2.30 -2.18
N VAL A 210 6.72 3.55 -2.18
CA VAL A 210 5.48 3.98 -1.52
C VAL A 210 4.37 3.98 -2.56
N ALA A 211 3.41 3.07 -2.43
CA ALA A 211 2.29 2.91 -3.35
C ALA A 211 0.99 3.35 -2.65
N ASP A 212 0.52 4.54 -3.01
CA ASP A 212 -0.70 5.11 -2.43
C ASP A 212 -1.90 4.78 -3.31
N GLU A 213 -2.72 3.85 -2.85
CA GLU A 213 -3.91 3.32 -3.52
C GLU A 213 -3.67 2.95 -5.00
N PRO A 214 -2.66 2.12 -5.30
CA PRO A 214 -2.19 1.90 -6.68
C PRO A 214 -3.18 1.19 -7.59
N THR A 215 -4.29 0.70 -7.06
CA THR A 215 -5.33 -0.05 -7.79
C THR A 215 -6.71 0.61 -7.73
N THR A 216 -6.84 1.77 -7.09
CA THR A 216 -8.12 2.49 -6.98
C THR A 216 -8.65 2.89 -8.37
N ALA A 217 -9.96 2.78 -8.56
CA ALA A 217 -10.68 3.05 -9.81
C ALA A 217 -10.30 2.13 -11.00
N LEU A 218 -9.67 0.98 -10.75
CA LEU A 218 -9.41 -0.05 -11.75
C LEU A 218 -10.38 -1.23 -11.56
N ASP A 219 -10.72 -1.89 -12.67
CA ASP A 219 -11.49 -3.13 -12.60
C ASP A 219 -10.66 -4.26 -11.95
N VAL A 220 -11.34 -5.27 -11.40
CA VAL A 220 -10.74 -6.36 -10.62
C VAL A 220 -9.63 -7.10 -11.38
N THR A 221 -9.80 -7.27 -12.69
CA THR A 221 -8.82 -7.97 -13.53
C THR A 221 -7.54 -7.15 -13.70
N ILE A 222 -7.68 -5.85 -13.94
CA ILE A 222 -6.55 -4.92 -14.06
C ILE A 222 -5.87 -4.76 -12.70
N GLN A 223 -6.63 -4.65 -11.61
CA GLN A 223 -6.12 -4.62 -10.24
C GLN A 223 -5.19 -5.82 -9.97
N ALA A 224 -5.67 -7.05 -10.22
CA ALA A 224 -4.86 -8.26 -10.05
C ALA A 224 -3.55 -8.19 -10.86
N GLY A 225 -3.62 -7.73 -12.13
CA GLY A 225 -2.44 -7.58 -12.97
C GLY A 225 -1.45 -6.49 -12.50
N ILE A 226 -1.89 -5.45 -11.79
CA ILE A 226 -1.01 -4.45 -11.17
C ILE A 226 -0.33 -5.04 -9.92
N LEU A 227 -1.06 -5.80 -9.11
CA LEU A 227 -0.50 -6.46 -7.92
C LEU A 227 0.54 -7.51 -8.31
N ASP A 228 0.32 -8.26 -9.38
CA ASP A 228 1.31 -9.20 -9.92
C ASP A 228 2.59 -8.48 -10.35
N VAL A 229 2.48 -7.34 -11.06
CA VAL A 229 3.64 -6.49 -11.40
C VAL A 229 4.39 -6.03 -10.15
N LEU A 230 3.70 -5.57 -9.11
CA LEU A 230 4.36 -5.14 -7.87
C LEU A 230 5.09 -6.29 -7.16
N ARG A 231 4.54 -7.52 -7.17
CA ARG A 231 5.21 -8.71 -6.62
C ARG A 231 6.46 -9.09 -7.40
N ASP A 232 6.35 -9.11 -8.73
CA ASP A 232 7.48 -9.45 -9.61
C ASP A 232 8.61 -8.44 -9.44
N LEU A 233 8.29 -7.15 -9.45
CA LEU A 233 9.25 -6.05 -9.23
C LEU A 233 9.89 -6.10 -7.85
N ARG A 234 9.11 -6.38 -6.78
CA ARG A 234 9.65 -6.57 -5.43
C ARG A 234 10.74 -7.63 -5.43
N THR A 235 10.46 -8.77 -6.04
CA THR A 235 11.39 -9.92 -6.09
C THR A 235 12.60 -9.62 -6.97
N GLU A 236 12.40 -9.00 -8.14
CA GLU A 236 13.48 -8.73 -9.11
C GLU A 236 14.41 -7.62 -8.65
N ILE A 237 13.86 -6.58 -8.01
CA ILE A 237 14.62 -5.40 -7.57
C ILE A 237 15.16 -5.59 -6.16
N GLY A 238 14.51 -6.39 -5.32
CA GLY A 238 14.80 -6.52 -3.90
C GLY A 238 14.34 -5.31 -3.09
N MET A 239 13.21 -4.68 -3.46
CA MET A 239 12.70 -3.48 -2.80
C MET A 239 11.65 -3.81 -1.73
N ALA A 240 11.56 -2.94 -0.71
CA ALA A 240 10.42 -2.91 0.20
C ALA A 240 9.25 -2.12 -0.42
N VAL A 241 8.02 -2.42 0.01
CA VAL A 241 6.82 -1.71 -0.44
C VAL A 241 6.02 -1.24 0.78
N LEU A 242 5.77 0.07 0.87
CA LEU A 242 4.75 0.63 1.75
C LEU A 242 3.48 0.80 0.92
N LEU A 243 2.54 -0.13 1.12
CA LEU A 243 1.27 -0.16 0.40
C LEU A 243 0.19 0.54 1.21
N ILE A 244 -0.35 1.63 0.68
CA ILE A 244 -1.51 2.31 1.27
C ILE A 244 -2.74 1.86 0.52
N THR A 245 -3.72 1.35 1.24
CA THR A 245 -5.00 0.92 0.66
C THR A 245 -6.09 0.85 1.72
N HIS A 246 -7.33 0.97 1.28
CA HIS A 246 -8.52 0.64 2.07
C HIS A 246 -9.08 -0.74 1.71
N ASP A 247 -8.55 -1.40 0.67
CA ASP A 247 -8.98 -2.72 0.22
C ASP A 247 -8.25 -3.84 0.98
N LEU A 248 -8.93 -4.43 1.94
CA LEU A 248 -8.40 -5.53 2.74
C LEU A 248 -8.21 -6.83 1.95
N GLY A 249 -8.88 -6.99 0.80
CA GLY A 249 -8.65 -8.10 -0.12
C GLY A 249 -7.24 -8.02 -0.73
N VAL A 250 -6.84 -6.81 -1.17
CA VAL A 250 -5.48 -6.52 -1.64
C VAL A 250 -4.45 -6.79 -0.55
N VAL A 251 -4.73 -6.35 0.69
CA VAL A 251 -3.84 -6.57 1.84
C VAL A 251 -3.63 -8.05 2.11
N ALA A 252 -4.72 -8.84 2.12
CA ALA A 252 -4.64 -10.29 2.35
C ALA A 252 -3.80 -11.02 1.29
N ASP A 253 -3.78 -10.49 0.06
CA ASP A 253 -3.10 -11.09 -1.08
C ASP A 253 -1.59 -10.78 -1.12
N ILE A 254 -1.15 -9.56 -0.76
CA ILE A 254 0.23 -9.13 -0.99
C ILE A 254 1.01 -8.77 0.29
N ALA A 255 0.35 -8.32 1.37
CA ALA A 255 1.04 -7.79 2.54
C ALA A 255 1.67 -8.86 3.42
N ASP A 256 2.86 -8.58 3.93
CA ASP A 256 3.53 -9.39 4.96
C ASP A 256 3.05 -8.95 6.36
N ARG A 257 2.97 -7.63 6.59
CA ARG A 257 2.55 -7.02 7.85
C ARG A 257 1.61 -5.86 7.57
N VAL A 258 0.75 -5.55 8.54
CA VAL A 258 -0.28 -4.51 8.44
C VAL A 258 -0.19 -3.58 9.62
N VAL A 259 -0.27 -2.29 9.34
CA VAL A 259 -0.48 -1.20 10.30
C VAL A 259 -1.86 -0.62 10.07
N VAL A 260 -2.71 -0.67 11.08
CA VAL A 260 -4.05 -0.09 11.03
C VAL A 260 -4.01 1.32 11.60
N MET A 261 -4.47 2.30 10.82
CA MET A 261 -4.58 3.70 11.25
C MET A 261 -6.04 4.11 11.45
N TYR A 262 -6.26 4.90 12.49
CA TYR A 262 -7.53 5.58 12.75
C TYR A 262 -7.29 7.00 13.28
N ALA A 263 -7.92 8.00 12.69
CA ALA A 263 -7.81 9.41 13.09
C ALA A 263 -6.36 9.86 13.34
N GLY A 264 -5.46 9.58 12.40
CA GLY A 264 -4.05 9.94 12.45
C GLY A 264 -3.14 9.04 13.30
N ARG A 265 -3.67 8.06 14.02
CA ARG A 265 -2.91 7.20 14.95
C ARG A 265 -2.79 5.77 14.45
N THR A 266 -1.65 5.15 14.73
CA THR A 266 -1.50 3.69 14.66
C THR A 266 -2.26 3.06 15.82
N ILE A 267 -3.23 2.19 15.52
CA ILE A 267 -4.09 1.54 16.54
C ILE A 267 -3.84 0.05 16.67
N GLU A 268 -3.35 -0.62 15.64
CA GLU A 268 -3.00 -2.04 15.67
C GLU A 268 -1.93 -2.35 14.64
N THR A 269 -0.98 -3.24 14.98
CA THR A 269 0.07 -3.68 14.06
C THR A 269 0.28 -5.18 14.21
N ALA A 270 0.17 -5.93 13.11
CA ALA A 270 0.35 -7.39 13.13
C ALA A 270 0.84 -7.92 11.78
N GLY A 271 1.38 -9.15 11.77
CA GLY A 271 1.50 -9.92 10.54
C GLY A 271 0.14 -10.08 9.86
N ALA A 272 0.07 -9.98 8.54
CA ALA A 272 -1.21 -10.00 7.83
C ALA A 272 -2.07 -11.23 8.19
N PRO A 273 -1.56 -12.48 8.20
CA PRO A 273 -2.37 -13.64 8.61
C PRO A 273 -2.92 -13.54 10.03
N ALA A 274 -2.13 -12.98 10.96
CA ALA A 274 -2.53 -12.84 12.36
C ALA A 274 -3.64 -11.78 12.52
N LEU A 275 -3.53 -10.64 11.83
CA LEU A 275 -4.54 -9.58 11.84
C LEU A 275 -5.90 -10.08 11.34
N PHE A 276 -5.90 -10.80 10.22
CA PHE A 276 -7.13 -11.33 9.61
C PHE A 276 -7.79 -12.42 10.47
N ALA A 277 -6.98 -13.26 11.12
CA ALA A 277 -7.49 -14.34 11.97
C ALA A 277 -7.95 -13.83 13.35
N ARG A 278 -7.21 -12.91 13.96
CA ARG A 278 -7.36 -12.50 15.37
C ARG A 278 -7.14 -10.99 15.53
N PRO A 279 -7.99 -10.13 14.94
CA PRO A 279 -7.93 -8.69 15.17
C PRO A 279 -8.20 -8.40 16.66
N SER A 280 -7.42 -7.51 17.25
CA SER A 280 -7.53 -7.13 18.65
C SER A 280 -8.30 -5.83 18.86
N HIS A 281 -8.24 -4.89 17.90
CA HIS A 281 -8.96 -3.63 18.01
C HIS A 281 -10.39 -3.75 17.46
N PRO A 282 -11.44 -3.23 18.15
CA PRO A 282 -12.82 -3.23 17.64
C PRO A 282 -12.98 -2.57 16.26
N TYR A 283 -12.21 -1.51 15.97
CA TYR A 283 -12.20 -0.88 14.64
C TYR A 283 -11.65 -1.82 13.55
N THR A 284 -10.56 -2.53 13.82
CA THR A 284 -9.98 -3.51 12.88
C THR A 284 -10.99 -4.62 12.57
N ARG A 285 -11.71 -5.11 13.60
CA ARG A 285 -12.82 -6.06 13.41
C ARG A 285 -13.89 -5.46 12.52
N GLY A 286 -14.32 -4.21 12.77
CA GLY A 286 -15.31 -3.51 11.95
C GLY A 286 -14.89 -3.38 10.49
N LEU A 287 -13.61 -3.06 10.21
CA LEU A 287 -13.07 -3.02 8.85
C LEU A 287 -13.16 -4.39 8.17
N LEU A 288 -12.81 -5.47 8.88
CA LEU A 288 -12.87 -6.84 8.36
C LEU A 288 -14.32 -7.31 8.14
N ASP A 289 -15.25 -6.89 8.97
CA ASP A 289 -16.67 -7.23 8.88
C ASP A 289 -17.38 -6.42 7.78
N ALA A 290 -16.83 -5.30 7.35
CA ALA A 290 -17.31 -4.50 6.22
C ALA A 290 -16.90 -5.08 4.85
N VAL A 291 -15.93 -6.02 4.81
CA VAL A 291 -15.53 -6.68 3.55
C VAL A 291 -16.62 -7.69 3.15
N PRO A 292 -17.18 -7.62 1.93
CA PRO A 292 -18.14 -8.59 1.45
C PRO A 292 -17.57 -10.01 1.48
N ASN A 293 -18.14 -10.87 2.33
CA ASN A 293 -17.75 -12.28 2.42
C ASN A 293 -19.01 -13.16 2.49
N PRO A 294 -19.35 -13.91 1.42
CA PRO A 294 -20.55 -14.75 1.40
C PRO A 294 -20.63 -15.76 2.55
N ALA A 295 -19.48 -16.25 3.04
CA ALA A 295 -19.44 -17.22 4.14
C ALA A 295 -19.70 -16.60 5.53
N ARG A 296 -19.47 -15.29 5.69
CA ARG A 296 -19.67 -14.55 6.94
C ARG A 296 -21.00 -13.81 6.99
N HIS A 297 -21.63 -13.57 5.84
CA HIS A 297 -22.86 -12.80 5.69
C HIS A 297 -24.02 -13.67 5.21
N ALA A 298 -24.16 -14.87 5.80
CA ALA A 298 -25.29 -15.78 5.52
C ALA A 298 -26.66 -15.09 5.74
N ASP A 299 -26.72 -14.07 6.60
CA ASP A 299 -27.91 -13.25 6.90
C ASP A 299 -28.05 -11.99 6.03
N GLY A 300 -27.22 -11.82 4.98
CA GLY A 300 -27.41 -10.83 3.91
C GLY A 300 -27.07 -9.38 4.22
N GLY A 301 -26.52 -9.01 5.39
CA GLY A 301 -26.22 -7.63 5.76
C GLY A 301 -24.73 -7.30 5.81
N LEU A 302 -24.24 -6.33 5.01
CA LEU A 302 -22.95 -5.69 5.24
C LEU A 302 -22.99 -4.94 6.58
N ARG A 303 -21.97 -5.15 7.41
CA ARG A 303 -21.85 -4.44 8.69
C ARG A 303 -20.98 -3.19 8.46
N GLU A 304 -21.61 -2.04 8.44
CA GLU A 304 -20.90 -0.77 8.37
C GLU A 304 -20.43 -0.34 9.78
N ILE A 305 -19.27 0.33 9.83
CA ILE A 305 -18.82 1.02 11.05
C ILE A 305 -19.63 2.32 11.14
N PRO A 306 -20.44 2.53 12.20
CA PRO A 306 -21.31 3.70 12.29
C PRO A 306 -20.51 4.99 12.40
N GLY A 307 -21.04 6.10 11.83
CA GLY A 307 -20.46 7.43 11.91
C GLY A 307 -19.28 7.65 10.95
N ARG A 308 -18.46 8.67 11.24
CA ARG A 308 -17.33 9.09 10.39
C ARG A 308 -16.05 9.22 11.20
N VAL A 309 -14.89 9.16 10.53
CA VAL A 309 -13.60 9.48 11.15
C VAL A 309 -13.61 10.95 11.57
N PRO A 310 -13.31 11.27 12.85
CA PRO A 310 -13.32 12.65 13.32
C PRO A 310 -12.16 13.45 12.71
N VAL A 311 -12.43 14.72 12.39
CA VAL A 311 -11.39 15.69 12.08
C VAL A 311 -10.92 16.30 13.41
N LEU A 312 -9.65 16.13 13.72
CA LEU A 312 -9.06 16.59 14.97
C LEU A 312 -8.33 17.92 14.77
N ALA A 313 -8.55 18.89 15.65
CA ALA A 313 -7.72 20.10 15.72
C ALA A 313 -6.46 19.85 16.56
N ASP A 314 -6.60 19.10 17.64
CA ASP A 314 -5.54 18.74 18.58
C ASP A 314 -5.60 17.27 18.96
N SER A 315 -4.53 16.77 19.59
CA SER A 315 -4.42 15.40 20.10
C SER A 315 -5.29 15.23 21.35
N PRO A 316 -6.42 14.49 21.30
CA PRO A 316 -7.27 14.31 22.46
C PRO A 316 -6.63 13.34 23.47
N ASP A 317 -6.83 13.61 24.77
CA ASP A 317 -6.52 12.66 25.84
C ASP A 317 -7.67 11.68 26.05
N ALA A 318 -8.09 11.03 24.95
CA ALA A 318 -9.16 10.04 24.91
C ALA A 318 -8.91 9.04 23.79
N CYS A 319 -9.60 7.92 23.80
CA CYS A 319 -9.64 7.01 22.66
C CYS A 319 -10.40 7.66 21.50
N THR A 320 -9.72 7.90 20.38
CA THR A 320 -10.31 8.56 19.19
C THR A 320 -11.46 7.77 18.56
N PHE A 321 -11.55 6.47 18.83
CA PHE A 321 -12.62 5.59 18.34
C PHE A 321 -13.79 5.46 19.32
N ALA A 322 -13.74 6.07 20.53
CA ALA A 322 -14.73 5.87 21.60
C ALA A 322 -16.18 6.10 21.13
N ASP A 323 -16.44 7.15 20.35
CA ASP A 323 -17.80 7.52 19.92
C ASP A 323 -18.43 6.54 18.90
N ARG A 324 -17.61 5.72 18.25
CA ARG A 324 -18.02 4.70 17.26
C ARG A 324 -17.89 3.27 17.81
N CYS A 325 -17.36 3.14 19.02
CA CYS A 325 -17.03 1.84 19.61
C CYS A 325 -18.17 1.33 20.51
N GLY A 326 -18.78 0.21 20.16
CA GLY A 326 -19.81 -0.42 21.00
C GLY A 326 -19.28 -0.98 22.34
N ARG A 327 -17.96 -0.94 22.59
CA ARG A 327 -17.29 -1.40 23.81
C ARG A 327 -16.73 -0.24 24.64
N ALA A 328 -16.97 1.01 24.21
CA ALA A 328 -16.42 2.18 24.90
C ALA A 328 -17.08 2.39 26.29
N ASP A 329 -16.23 2.66 27.26
CA ASP A 329 -16.62 3.06 28.61
C ASP A 329 -16.08 4.46 28.96
N GLU A 330 -16.18 4.84 30.23
CA GLU A 330 -15.72 6.12 30.76
C GLU A 330 -14.18 6.26 30.66
N THR A 331 -13.43 5.17 30.80
CA THR A 331 -11.97 5.17 30.63
C THR A 331 -11.59 5.53 29.21
N CYS A 332 -12.28 4.97 28.22
CA CYS A 332 -12.08 5.28 26.80
C CYS A 332 -12.36 6.76 26.49
N ARG A 333 -13.32 7.38 27.17
CA ARG A 333 -13.72 8.79 26.95
C ARG A 333 -12.80 9.79 27.62
N ARG A 334 -12.06 9.37 28.67
CA ARG A 334 -11.21 10.26 29.47
C ARG A 334 -9.73 10.04 29.27
N HIS A 335 -9.32 8.86 28.81
CA HIS A 335 -7.91 8.50 28.74
C HIS A 335 -7.56 7.88 27.40
N ARG A 336 -6.43 8.30 26.87
CA ARG A 336 -5.85 7.76 25.65
C ARG A 336 -5.17 6.42 25.95
N PRO A 337 -5.50 5.32 25.23
CA PRO A 337 -4.75 4.08 25.38
C PRO A 337 -3.37 4.19 24.72
N ASP A 338 -2.37 3.53 25.28
CA ASP A 338 -1.07 3.36 24.66
C ASP A 338 -1.05 2.16 23.71
N LEU A 339 -0.11 2.17 22.74
CA LEU A 339 0.13 1.00 21.90
C LEU A 339 0.91 -0.04 22.71
N SER A 340 0.25 -1.08 23.14
CA SER A 340 0.81 -2.12 24.02
C SER A 340 0.50 -3.52 23.49
N PRO A 341 1.24 -4.56 23.92
CA PRO A 341 0.92 -5.94 23.55
C PRO A 341 -0.51 -6.31 23.90
N GLY A 342 -1.28 -6.78 22.91
CA GLY A 342 -2.65 -7.22 23.06
C GLY A 342 -2.77 -8.73 23.31
N PRO A 343 -4.01 -9.24 23.56
CA PRO A 343 -4.27 -10.67 23.82
C PRO A 343 -3.82 -11.59 22.68
N ALA A 344 -3.85 -11.12 21.43
CA ALA A 344 -3.42 -11.89 20.27
C ALA A 344 -1.89 -11.90 20.05
N GLY A 345 -1.11 -11.30 20.96
CA GLY A 345 0.35 -11.28 20.93
C GLY A 345 0.96 -10.22 20.01
N HIS A 346 0.17 -9.29 19.50
CA HIS A 346 0.64 -8.15 18.71
C HIS A 346 0.18 -6.80 19.31
N PRO A 347 0.86 -5.68 19.01
CA PRO A 347 0.56 -4.36 19.55
C PRO A 347 -0.83 -3.87 19.17
N VAL A 348 -1.58 -3.37 20.16
CA VAL A 348 -2.90 -2.75 19.99
C VAL A 348 -3.07 -1.55 20.92
N ARG A 349 -3.71 -0.49 20.44
CA ARG A 349 -4.04 0.73 21.17
C ARG A 349 -5.50 0.70 21.61
N CYS A 350 -5.82 -0.08 22.64
CA CYS A 350 -7.17 -0.28 23.11
C CYS A 350 -7.21 -0.62 24.60
N TRP A 351 -8.14 -0.01 25.39
CA TRP A 351 -8.40 -0.38 26.78
C TRP A 351 -9.13 -1.72 26.91
N HIS A 352 -9.98 -2.06 25.90
CA HIS A 352 -10.82 -3.26 25.89
C HIS A 352 -10.58 -4.06 24.60
N PRO A 353 -9.36 -4.61 24.38
CA PRO A 353 -9.09 -5.38 23.19
C PRO A 353 -10.02 -6.60 23.09
N LEU A 354 -10.25 -7.04 21.86
CA LEU A 354 -11.05 -8.24 21.62
C LEU A 354 -10.33 -9.47 22.15
N PRO A 355 -11.04 -10.41 22.77
CA PRO A 355 -10.47 -11.66 23.21
C PRO A 355 -10.02 -12.50 22.01
N VAL A 356 -9.01 -13.31 22.20
CA VAL A 356 -8.63 -14.32 21.21
C VAL A 356 -9.72 -15.38 21.15
N PRO A 357 -10.30 -15.68 19.99
CA PRO A 357 -11.22 -16.81 19.87
C PRO A 357 -10.55 -18.10 20.35
N GLU A 358 -11.20 -18.85 21.21
CA GLU A 358 -10.73 -20.18 21.55
C GLU A 358 -10.69 -21.04 20.26
N PRO A 359 -9.64 -21.87 20.07
CA PRO A 359 -9.63 -22.79 18.95
C PRO A 359 -10.87 -23.68 19.06
N ALA A 360 -11.64 -23.75 17.96
CA ALA A 360 -12.77 -24.68 17.92
C ALA A 360 -12.26 -26.07 18.25
N VAL A 361 -12.72 -26.63 19.35
CA VAL A 361 -12.42 -28.02 19.71
C VAL A 361 -13.04 -28.88 18.59
N PRO A 362 -12.22 -29.66 17.85
CA PRO A 362 -12.80 -30.56 16.85
C PRO A 362 -13.75 -31.53 17.56
N ALA A 363 -14.98 -31.56 17.06
CA ALA A 363 -16.01 -32.51 17.53
C ALA A 363 -15.70 -33.94 17.10
#